data_35c22c73054a89b44feec452b091be27
#
_entry.id   35c22c73054a89b44feec452b091be27
#
_cell.length_a   1.000
_cell.length_b   1.000
_cell.length_c   1.000
_cell.angle_alpha   90.00
_cell.angle_beta   90.00
_cell.angle_gamma   90.00
#
_symmetry.space_group_name_H-M   'P 1'
#
loop_
_entity.id
_entity.type
_entity.pdbx_description
1 polymer ?
#
loop_
_entity_poly.entity_id
_entity_poly.type
_entity_poly.pdbx_seq_one_letter_code
_entity_poly.pdbx_strand_id
1 'polypeptide(L)'
;SAATYPVNPSPANPSMTHTLNYGLLNFAASASKKVSNDQINATLSKTVQNKSSSEVANQIATTLNQAVAIAKKYPQVQVSTGNQATYPQYDKNQKIIGWTGTASLNLKSTDTVAASKLIAELQSFMTLDGLDFSVSDAARKATEQELMIEASKNFQRQAQTLLPVWGAKGYQLVSLDFSQGGDYRAPRAYGSVMMLEAASAKVADQNFQAGDSTITVTANGTVQLVK
;
A
#
# COMPACT_ATOMS: atom_id res chain seq x y z
N SER A 1 -57.10 52.67 19.21
CA SER A 1 -56.01 52.32 20.12
C SER A 1 -55.06 51.31 19.45
N ALA A 2 -53.86 51.74 19.15
CA ALA A 2 -52.82 50.86 18.55
C ALA A 2 -52.23 49.99 19.63
N ALA A 3 -52.29 48.69 19.44
CA ALA A 3 -51.63 47.72 20.31
C ALA A 3 -50.09 47.75 20.10
N THR A 4 -49.37 48.19 21.11
CA THR A 4 -47.93 48.14 21.15
C THR A 4 -47.52 46.72 21.59
N TYR A 5 -46.93 45.98 20.65
CA TYR A 5 -46.33 44.69 21.00
C TYR A 5 -44.93 44.95 21.64
N PRO A 6 -44.62 44.25 22.73
CA PRO A 6 -43.30 44.39 23.30
C PRO A 6 -42.25 43.78 22.35
N VAL A 7 -41.31 44.59 21.90
CA VAL A 7 -40.16 44.12 21.15
C VAL A 7 -39.25 43.38 22.14
N ASN A 8 -39.21 42.07 22.02
CA ASN A 8 -38.21 41.25 22.73
C ASN A 8 -36.82 41.69 22.25
N PRO A 9 -35.90 42.07 23.13
CA PRO A 9 -34.55 42.34 22.70
C PRO A 9 -33.96 41.00 22.18
N SER A 10 -33.54 41.00 20.94
CA SER A 10 -32.72 39.90 20.42
C SER A 10 -31.56 39.64 21.37
N PRO A 11 -31.27 38.36 21.69
CA PRO A 11 -30.08 38.09 22.47
C PRO A 11 -28.89 38.64 21.70
N ALA A 12 -28.11 39.48 22.36
CA ALA A 12 -26.86 39.97 21.82
C ALA A 12 -26.03 38.73 21.48
N ASN A 13 -25.72 38.53 20.23
CA ASN A 13 -24.72 37.54 19.81
C ASN A 13 -23.48 37.80 20.66
N PRO A 14 -22.99 36.77 21.38
CA PRO A 14 -21.70 36.94 22.02
C PRO A 14 -20.72 37.28 20.92
N SER A 15 -20.17 38.50 20.96
CA SER A 15 -19.09 38.86 20.04
C SER A 15 -18.02 37.81 20.16
N MET A 16 -17.81 37.01 19.10
CA MET A 16 -16.64 36.18 19.01
C MET A 16 -15.42 37.10 19.05
N THR A 17 -14.85 37.30 20.23
CA THR A 17 -13.55 37.90 20.38
C THR A 17 -12.58 36.92 19.79
N HIS A 18 -12.20 37.14 18.52
CA HIS A 18 -11.03 36.49 17.95
C HIS A 18 -9.82 36.95 18.75
N THR A 19 -9.43 36.16 19.75
CA THR A 19 -8.16 36.35 20.43
C THR A 19 -7.08 36.04 19.41
N LEU A 20 -6.37 37.07 18.97
CA LEU A 20 -5.21 36.93 18.12
C LEU A 20 -4.14 36.20 18.93
N ASN A 21 -3.84 34.97 18.58
CA ASN A 21 -2.75 34.24 19.17
C ASN A 21 -1.46 34.60 18.44
N TYR A 22 -0.61 35.35 19.11
CA TYR A 22 0.72 35.66 18.64
C TYR A 22 1.70 34.55 19.04
N GLY A 23 2.71 34.37 18.21
CA GLY A 23 3.78 33.42 18.52
C GLY A 23 3.39 31.95 18.29
N LEU A 24 2.52 31.68 17.33
CA LEU A 24 2.25 30.35 16.83
C LEU A 24 3.23 30.01 15.71
N LEU A 25 3.91 28.87 15.83
CA LEU A 25 4.80 28.34 14.79
C LEU A 25 4.27 27.02 14.28
N ASN A 26 4.17 26.90 12.96
CA ASN A 26 3.85 25.66 12.26
C ASN A 26 5.13 25.16 11.58
N PHE A 27 5.51 23.95 11.85
CA PHE A 27 6.64 23.31 11.18
C PHE A 27 6.53 21.79 11.23
N ALA A 28 7.40 21.14 10.49
CA ALA A 28 7.42 19.69 10.41
C ALA A 28 8.83 19.14 10.69
N ALA A 29 8.87 17.94 11.23
CA ALA A 29 10.09 17.19 11.40
C ALA A 29 9.85 15.73 10.99
N SER A 30 10.81 15.13 10.32
CA SER A 30 10.68 13.79 9.78
C SER A 30 11.69 12.83 10.39
N ALA A 31 11.37 11.56 10.33
CA ALA A 31 12.27 10.46 10.60
C ALA A 31 12.10 9.41 9.51
N SER A 32 13.19 8.80 9.09
CA SER A 32 13.21 7.79 8.04
C SER A 32 14.08 6.60 8.43
N LYS A 33 13.74 5.44 7.89
CA LYS A 33 14.50 4.20 8.08
C LYS A 33 14.43 3.35 6.83
N LYS A 34 15.57 2.75 6.46
CA LYS A 34 15.62 1.70 5.45
C LYS A 34 15.20 0.38 6.09
N VAL A 35 14.28 -0.32 5.45
CA VAL A 35 13.75 -1.61 5.90
C VAL A 35 13.84 -2.60 4.76
N SER A 36 14.28 -3.81 5.05
CA SER A 36 14.34 -4.87 4.06
C SER A 36 12.95 -5.21 3.53
N ASN A 37 12.84 -5.40 2.21
CA ASN A 37 11.64 -5.91 1.59
C ASN A 37 11.49 -7.39 1.93
N ASP A 38 10.72 -7.69 2.96
CA ASP A 38 10.55 -9.02 3.53
C ASP A 38 9.42 -9.82 2.89
N GLN A 39 8.71 -9.24 1.93
CA GLN A 39 7.54 -9.84 1.32
C GLN A 39 7.69 -9.94 -0.20
N ILE A 40 7.41 -11.12 -0.74
CA ILE A 40 7.27 -11.36 -2.18
C ILE A 40 5.80 -11.25 -2.58
N ASN A 41 5.54 -10.57 -3.71
CA ASN A 41 4.23 -10.46 -4.32
C ASN A 41 4.33 -10.96 -5.76
N ALA A 42 3.41 -11.79 -6.19
CA ALA A 42 3.38 -12.30 -7.54
C ALA A 42 1.96 -12.31 -8.09
N THR A 43 1.85 -12.11 -9.39
CA THR A 43 0.58 -12.24 -10.10
C THR A 43 0.79 -13.22 -11.25
N LEU A 44 -0.06 -14.25 -11.28
CA LEU A 44 -0.12 -15.21 -12.37
C LEU A 44 -1.48 -15.13 -13.05
N SER A 45 -1.52 -15.48 -14.31
CA SER A 45 -2.75 -15.47 -15.09
C SER A 45 -2.90 -16.71 -15.96
N LYS A 46 -4.14 -16.93 -16.36
CA LYS A 46 -4.49 -17.93 -17.37
C LYS A 46 -5.40 -17.27 -18.39
N THR A 47 -5.09 -17.49 -19.65
CA THR A 47 -5.93 -17.10 -20.78
C THR A 47 -6.38 -18.34 -21.52
N VAL A 48 -7.68 -18.44 -21.78
CA VAL A 48 -8.30 -19.56 -22.49
C VAL A 48 -9.11 -19.03 -23.64
N GLN A 49 -8.97 -19.67 -24.80
CA GLN A 49 -9.77 -19.37 -25.98
C GLN A 49 -10.54 -20.62 -26.39
N ASN A 50 -11.81 -20.47 -26.65
CA ASN A 50 -12.66 -21.56 -27.11
C ASN A 50 -13.88 -21.01 -27.90
N LYS A 51 -14.45 -21.82 -28.76
CA LYS A 51 -15.67 -21.46 -29.49
C LYS A 51 -16.89 -21.37 -28.56
N SER A 52 -16.87 -22.09 -27.45
CA SER A 52 -17.94 -22.13 -26.45
C SER A 52 -17.57 -21.30 -25.23
N SER A 53 -18.42 -20.35 -24.86
CA SER A 53 -18.23 -19.54 -23.64
C SER A 53 -18.31 -20.41 -22.37
N SER A 54 -19.14 -21.44 -22.36
CA SER A 54 -19.23 -22.37 -21.22
C SER A 54 -17.95 -23.21 -21.06
N GLU A 55 -17.32 -23.58 -22.16
CA GLU A 55 -16.05 -24.30 -22.12
C GLU A 55 -14.92 -23.41 -21.59
N VAL A 56 -14.89 -22.12 -21.98
CA VAL A 56 -13.97 -21.14 -21.45
C VAL A 56 -14.12 -21.04 -19.93
N ALA A 57 -15.35 -20.92 -19.45
CA ALA A 57 -15.66 -20.84 -18.01
C ALA A 57 -15.21 -22.10 -17.27
N ASN A 58 -15.45 -23.27 -17.84
CA ASN A 58 -15.03 -24.56 -17.25
C ASN A 58 -13.51 -24.69 -17.16
N GLN A 59 -12.79 -24.32 -18.21
CA GLN A 59 -11.33 -24.37 -18.22
C GLN A 59 -10.70 -23.40 -17.23
N ILE A 60 -11.25 -22.19 -17.12
CA ILE A 60 -10.83 -21.21 -16.12
C ILE A 60 -11.06 -21.75 -14.70
N ALA A 61 -12.27 -22.25 -14.43
CA ALA A 61 -12.59 -22.83 -13.12
C ALA A 61 -11.68 -24.01 -12.75
N THR A 62 -11.43 -24.90 -13.70
CA THR A 62 -10.54 -26.04 -13.51
C THR A 62 -9.12 -25.57 -13.19
N THR A 63 -8.61 -24.58 -13.92
CA THR A 63 -7.28 -24.02 -13.70
C THR A 63 -7.18 -23.41 -12.30
N LEU A 64 -8.14 -22.59 -11.90
CA LEU A 64 -8.14 -21.95 -10.59
C LEU A 64 -8.26 -22.97 -9.45
N ASN A 65 -9.11 -23.97 -9.61
CA ASN A 65 -9.26 -25.04 -8.62
C ASN A 65 -7.96 -25.86 -8.47
N GLN A 66 -7.29 -26.14 -9.57
CA GLN A 66 -5.99 -26.80 -9.57
C GLN A 66 -4.93 -25.94 -8.87
N ALA A 67 -4.89 -24.65 -9.16
CA ALA A 67 -3.97 -23.72 -8.52
C ALA A 67 -4.20 -23.62 -7.01
N VAL A 68 -5.45 -23.53 -6.57
CA VAL A 68 -5.82 -23.49 -5.14
C VAL A 68 -5.42 -24.79 -4.44
N ALA A 69 -5.64 -25.95 -5.10
CA ALA A 69 -5.25 -27.25 -4.55
C ALA A 69 -3.74 -27.35 -4.34
N ILE A 70 -2.95 -26.87 -5.29
CA ILE A 70 -1.49 -26.83 -5.18
C ILE A 70 -1.07 -25.85 -4.05
N ALA A 71 -1.71 -24.68 -3.98
CA ALA A 71 -1.41 -23.68 -2.97
C ALA A 71 -1.62 -24.18 -1.54
N LYS A 72 -2.51 -25.13 -1.31
CA LYS A 72 -2.73 -25.74 0.02
C LYS A 72 -1.49 -26.45 0.57
N LYS A 73 -0.55 -26.85 -0.29
CA LYS A 73 0.74 -27.40 0.14
C LYS A 73 1.69 -26.33 0.69
N TYR A 74 1.37 -25.06 0.50
CA TYR A 74 2.18 -23.92 0.91
C TYR A 74 1.36 -22.98 1.79
N PRO A 75 1.06 -23.36 3.04
CA PRO A 75 0.18 -22.57 3.91
C PRO A 75 0.80 -21.22 4.30
N GLN A 76 2.10 -21.04 4.14
CA GLN A 76 2.80 -19.77 4.38
C GLN A 76 2.55 -18.74 3.28
N VAL A 77 2.02 -19.15 2.13
CA VAL A 77 1.72 -18.27 1.01
C VAL A 77 0.25 -17.94 1.00
N GLN A 78 -0.05 -16.66 1.07
CA GLN A 78 -1.41 -16.15 0.95
C GLN A 78 -1.77 -16.06 -0.53
N VAL A 79 -2.85 -16.73 -0.91
CA VAL A 79 -3.33 -16.79 -2.30
C VAL A 79 -4.72 -16.19 -2.37
N SER A 80 -4.93 -15.31 -3.34
CA SER A 80 -6.25 -14.73 -3.63
C SER A 80 -6.50 -14.73 -5.13
N THR A 81 -7.75 -14.90 -5.52
CA THR A 81 -8.16 -14.77 -6.92
C THR A 81 -8.29 -13.29 -7.28
N GLY A 82 -7.76 -12.94 -8.43
CA GLY A 82 -7.87 -11.60 -8.98
C GLY A 82 -9.04 -11.46 -9.94
N ASN A 83 -8.90 -10.58 -10.92
CA ASN A 83 -9.94 -10.32 -11.90
C ASN A 83 -10.18 -11.50 -12.81
N GLN A 84 -11.45 -11.75 -13.13
CA GLN A 84 -11.89 -12.66 -14.17
C GLN A 84 -12.66 -11.88 -15.22
N ALA A 85 -12.40 -12.17 -16.48
CA ALA A 85 -13.11 -11.56 -17.59
C ALA A 85 -13.32 -12.56 -18.70
N THR A 86 -14.47 -12.50 -19.34
CA THR A 86 -14.77 -13.26 -20.56
C THR A 86 -15.33 -12.31 -21.58
N TYR A 87 -14.80 -12.35 -22.78
CA TYR A 87 -15.24 -11.48 -23.86
C TYR A 87 -15.23 -12.22 -25.18
N PRO A 88 -16.17 -11.82 -26.09
CA PRO A 88 -16.27 -12.46 -27.40
C PRO A 88 -15.13 -12.03 -28.32
N GLN A 89 -14.82 -12.92 -29.26
CA GLN A 89 -13.94 -12.62 -30.42
C GLN A 89 -14.80 -12.50 -31.67
N TYR A 90 -14.50 -11.48 -32.45
CA TYR A 90 -15.24 -11.14 -33.67
C TYR A 90 -14.39 -11.35 -34.92
N ASP A 91 -15.05 -11.77 -36.02
CA ASP A 91 -14.45 -11.81 -37.34
C ASP A 91 -14.52 -10.43 -38.04
N LYS A 92 -14.08 -10.37 -39.29
CA LYS A 92 -14.11 -9.16 -40.10
C LYS A 92 -15.54 -8.62 -40.33
N ASN A 93 -16.55 -9.48 -40.23
CA ASN A 93 -17.99 -9.17 -40.41
C ASN A 93 -18.70 -8.94 -39.09
N GLN A 94 -17.96 -8.78 -37.99
CA GLN A 94 -18.46 -8.58 -36.64
C GLN A 94 -19.33 -9.73 -36.09
N LYS A 95 -19.10 -10.94 -36.60
CA LYS A 95 -19.73 -12.15 -36.05
C LYS A 95 -18.84 -12.74 -34.97
N ILE A 96 -19.44 -13.25 -33.92
CA ILE A 96 -18.73 -13.93 -32.83
C ILE A 96 -18.19 -15.26 -33.36
N ILE A 97 -16.87 -15.43 -33.33
CA ILE A 97 -16.19 -16.65 -33.75
C ILE A 97 -15.64 -17.47 -32.60
N GLY A 98 -15.66 -16.92 -31.40
CA GLY A 98 -15.17 -17.56 -30.20
C GLY A 98 -15.21 -16.64 -29.01
N TRP A 99 -14.62 -17.12 -27.91
CA TRP A 99 -14.58 -16.43 -26.63
C TRP A 99 -13.17 -16.54 -26.04
N THR A 100 -12.75 -15.48 -25.37
CA THR A 100 -11.52 -15.45 -24.59
C THR A 100 -11.87 -15.21 -23.14
N GLY A 101 -11.34 -16.06 -22.26
CA GLY A 101 -11.43 -15.91 -20.83
C GLY A 101 -10.06 -15.66 -20.22
N THR A 102 -10.00 -14.77 -19.25
CA THR A 102 -8.80 -14.49 -18.47
C THR A 102 -9.12 -14.59 -16.99
N ALA A 103 -8.17 -15.09 -16.22
CA ALA A 103 -8.25 -15.11 -14.76
C ALA A 103 -6.87 -14.88 -14.18
N SER A 104 -6.80 -14.20 -13.06
CA SER A 104 -5.56 -13.95 -12.36
C SER A 104 -5.57 -14.50 -10.95
N LEU A 105 -4.36 -14.78 -10.46
CA LEU A 105 -4.10 -15.26 -9.11
C LEU A 105 -3.01 -14.39 -8.52
N ASN A 106 -3.24 -13.89 -7.30
CA ASN A 106 -2.27 -13.09 -6.57
C ASN A 106 -1.70 -13.89 -5.41
N LEU A 107 -0.38 -13.87 -5.28
CA LEU A 107 0.35 -14.54 -4.20
C LEU A 107 1.10 -13.49 -3.39
N LYS A 108 1.11 -13.70 -2.08
CA LYS A 108 1.81 -12.84 -1.14
C LYS A 108 2.38 -13.69 -0.01
N SER A 109 3.66 -13.54 0.30
CA SER A 109 4.30 -14.30 1.37
C SER A 109 5.55 -13.60 1.90
N THR A 110 5.83 -13.79 3.18
CA THR A 110 7.12 -13.47 3.79
C THR A 110 8.07 -14.68 3.74
N ASP A 111 7.58 -15.85 3.36
CA ASP A 111 8.42 -17.03 3.10
C ASP A 111 8.74 -17.10 1.61
N THR A 112 9.89 -16.53 1.23
CA THR A 112 10.31 -16.43 -0.17
C THR A 112 10.61 -17.81 -0.79
N VAL A 113 11.10 -18.76 0.00
CA VAL A 113 11.38 -20.11 -0.47
C VAL A 113 10.08 -20.83 -0.83
N ALA A 114 9.10 -20.81 0.06
CA ALA A 114 7.79 -21.41 -0.18
C ALA A 114 7.09 -20.78 -1.38
N ALA A 115 7.11 -19.44 -1.46
CA ALA A 115 6.52 -18.70 -2.57
C ALA A 115 7.17 -19.05 -3.91
N SER A 116 8.49 -19.15 -3.95
CA SER A 116 9.22 -19.51 -5.17
C SER A 116 8.86 -20.91 -5.66
N LYS A 117 8.74 -21.87 -4.75
CA LYS A 117 8.33 -23.25 -5.08
C LYS A 117 6.91 -23.29 -5.62
N LEU A 118 5.99 -22.57 -4.98
CA LEU A 118 4.60 -22.49 -5.45
C LEU A 118 4.51 -21.83 -6.84
N ILE A 119 5.20 -20.72 -7.05
CA ILE A 119 5.24 -20.05 -8.34
C ILE A 119 5.76 -20.99 -9.44
N ALA A 120 6.83 -21.72 -9.15
CA ALA A 120 7.39 -22.68 -10.10
C ALA A 120 6.39 -23.77 -10.48
N GLU A 121 5.65 -24.33 -9.50
CA GLU A 121 4.61 -25.33 -9.77
C GLU A 121 3.46 -24.75 -10.60
N LEU A 122 3.01 -23.53 -10.30
CA LEU A 122 1.91 -22.88 -11.01
C LEU A 122 2.28 -22.51 -12.45
N GLN A 123 3.54 -22.23 -12.72
CA GLN A 123 4.01 -21.88 -14.07
C GLN A 123 3.93 -23.03 -15.07
N SER A 124 3.66 -24.26 -14.63
CA SER A 124 3.40 -25.38 -15.53
C SER A 124 2.10 -25.19 -16.34
N PHE A 125 1.15 -24.41 -15.84
CA PHE A 125 -0.14 -24.17 -16.49
C PHE A 125 -0.64 -22.73 -16.39
N MET A 126 0.08 -21.83 -15.74
CA MET A 126 -0.22 -20.40 -15.65
C MET A 126 0.99 -19.57 -16.07
N THR A 127 0.76 -18.33 -16.43
CA THR A 127 1.81 -17.36 -16.80
C THR A 127 2.11 -16.46 -15.62
N LEU A 128 3.39 -16.30 -15.29
CA LEU A 128 3.83 -15.28 -14.34
C LEU A 128 3.86 -13.91 -15.02
N ASP A 129 2.96 -13.02 -14.62
CA ASP A 129 2.83 -11.68 -15.20
C ASP A 129 3.71 -10.66 -14.49
N GLY A 130 3.92 -10.81 -13.21
CA GLY A 130 4.72 -9.88 -12.44
C GLY A 130 5.14 -10.47 -11.10
N LEU A 131 6.28 -9.99 -10.62
CA LEU A 131 6.83 -10.33 -9.33
C LEU A 131 7.53 -9.10 -8.78
N ASP A 132 7.20 -8.71 -7.56
CA ASP A 132 7.87 -7.63 -6.86
C ASP A 132 8.10 -7.99 -5.41
N PHE A 133 8.88 -7.17 -4.74
CA PHE A 133 9.14 -7.26 -3.31
C PHE A 133 8.70 -5.99 -2.62
N SER A 134 8.20 -6.12 -1.42
CA SER A 134 7.73 -5.01 -0.60
C SER A 134 7.96 -5.29 0.88
N VAL A 135 7.77 -4.28 1.70
CA VAL A 135 7.76 -4.44 3.15
C VAL A 135 6.38 -4.97 3.55
N SER A 136 6.35 -6.03 4.36
CA SER A 136 5.10 -6.57 4.89
C SER A 136 4.37 -5.55 5.77
N ASP A 137 3.06 -5.68 5.88
CA ASP A 137 2.24 -4.80 6.72
C ASP A 137 2.70 -4.81 8.19
N ALA A 138 3.08 -5.98 8.71
CA ALA A 138 3.57 -6.10 10.08
C ALA A 138 4.90 -5.35 10.29
N ALA A 139 5.85 -5.52 9.37
CA ALA A 139 7.13 -4.82 9.44
C ALA A 139 6.97 -3.31 9.23
N ARG A 140 6.11 -2.90 8.32
CA ARG A 140 5.77 -1.49 8.09
C ARG A 140 5.19 -0.86 9.34
N LYS A 141 4.18 -1.49 9.93
CA LYS A 141 3.50 -0.98 11.12
C LYS A 141 4.45 -0.81 12.30
N ALA A 142 5.30 -1.81 12.54
CA ALA A 142 6.31 -1.73 13.59
C ALA A 142 7.28 -0.58 13.36
N THR A 143 7.76 -0.42 12.12
CA THR A 143 8.69 0.65 11.74
C THR A 143 8.02 2.03 11.85
N GLU A 144 6.79 2.17 11.41
CA GLU A 144 6.05 3.43 11.51
C GLU A 144 5.87 3.87 12.97
N GLN A 145 5.62 2.94 13.88
CA GLN A 145 5.54 3.26 15.32
C GLN A 145 6.88 3.76 15.88
N GLU A 146 7.98 3.13 15.53
CA GLU A 146 9.31 3.62 15.90
C GLU A 146 9.57 5.01 15.35
N LEU A 147 9.23 5.23 14.08
CA LEU A 147 9.45 6.51 13.40
C LEU A 147 8.55 7.62 13.92
N MET A 148 7.32 7.32 14.38
CA MET A 148 6.47 8.30 15.06
C MET A 148 7.14 8.86 16.30
N ILE A 149 7.75 7.99 17.10
CA ILE A 149 8.47 8.40 18.31
C ILE A 149 9.69 9.24 17.93
N GLU A 150 10.46 8.81 16.94
CA GLU A 150 11.65 9.53 16.50
C GLU A 150 11.32 10.88 15.85
N ALA A 151 10.30 10.94 15.01
CA ALA A 151 9.81 12.17 14.40
C ALA A 151 9.32 13.17 15.47
N SER A 152 8.63 12.66 16.52
CA SER A 152 8.21 13.49 17.65
C SER A 152 9.41 14.08 18.39
N LYS A 153 10.44 13.29 18.64
CA LYS A 153 11.69 13.77 19.27
C LYS A 153 12.39 14.79 18.38
N ASN A 154 12.44 14.57 17.07
CA ASN A 154 13.02 15.52 16.12
C ASN A 154 12.21 16.83 16.10
N PHE A 155 10.89 16.75 16.17
CA PHE A 155 10.01 17.90 16.29
C PHE A 155 10.31 18.70 17.56
N GLN A 156 10.43 18.06 18.70
CA GLN A 156 10.78 18.69 19.97
C GLN A 156 12.15 19.38 19.92
N ARG A 157 13.15 18.74 19.34
CA ARG A 157 14.49 19.34 19.17
C ARG A 157 14.43 20.58 18.29
N GLN A 158 13.66 20.53 17.22
CA GLN A 158 13.52 21.67 16.31
C GLN A 158 12.79 22.83 17.00
N ALA A 159 11.75 22.54 17.78
CA ALA A 159 11.08 23.55 18.60
C ALA A 159 12.07 24.23 19.56
N GLN A 160 12.89 23.48 20.27
CA GLN A 160 13.92 24.00 21.16
C GLN A 160 14.92 24.88 20.43
N THR A 161 15.35 24.47 19.24
CA THR A 161 16.28 25.24 18.40
C THR A 161 15.72 26.60 17.99
N LEU A 162 14.41 26.70 17.80
CA LEU A 162 13.75 27.93 17.35
C LEU A 162 13.49 28.92 18.49
N LEU A 163 13.51 28.49 19.75
CA LEU A 163 13.20 29.35 20.89
C LEU A 163 14.07 30.62 20.92
N PRO A 164 15.42 30.53 20.86
CA PRO A 164 16.24 31.73 20.93
C PRO A 164 16.07 32.63 19.70
N VAL A 165 15.75 32.07 18.56
CA VAL A 165 15.53 32.85 17.31
C VAL A 165 14.36 33.82 17.49
N TRP A 166 13.34 33.42 18.21
CA TRP A 166 12.12 34.23 18.43
C TRP A 166 12.06 34.85 19.82
N GLY A 167 13.14 34.76 20.59
CA GLY A 167 13.20 35.32 21.95
C GLY A 167 12.23 34.67 22.92
N ALA A 168 11.92 33.40 22.72
CA ALA A 168 11.04 32.62 23.58
C ALA A 168 11.83 31.83 24.63
N LYS A 169 11.21 31.61 25.79
CA LYS A 169 11.79 30.82 26.90
C LYS A 169 11.36 29.36 26.85
N GLY A 170 10.22 29.08 26.22
CA GLY A 170 9.67 27.75 26.13
C GLY A 170 8.56 27.69 25.09
N TYR A 171 7.93 26.53 24.96
CA TYR A 171 6.81 26.35 24.07
C TYR A 171 5.78 25.39 24.67
N GLN A 172 4.56 25.50 24.18
CA GLN A 172 3.49 24.54 24.45
C GLN A 172 3.05 23.93 23.12
N LEU A 173 2.85 22.62 23.08
CA LEU A 173 2.30 21.94 21.91
C LEU A 173 0.81 22.30 21.78
N VAL A 174 0.42 22.82 20.63
CA VAL A 174 -0.98 23.14 20.30
C VAL A 174 -1.63 21.99 19.56
N SER A 175 -0.95 21.48 18.52
CA SER A 175 -1.43 20.35 17.73
C SER A 175 -0.26 19.60 17.12
N LEU A 176 -0.45 18.32 16.91
CA LEU A 176 0.52 17.45 16.26
C LEU A 176 -0.24 16.38 15.50
N ASP A 177 0.07 16.23 14.24
CA ASP A 177 -0.42 15.13 13.41
C ASP A 177 0.74 14.49 12.68
N PHE A 178 0.55 13.24 12.27
CA PHE A 178 1.56 12.47 11.57
C PHE A 178 1.08 12.13 10.18
N SER A 179 1.97 12.27 9.21
CA SER A 179 1.78 11.79 7.86
C SER A 179 2.85 10.75 7.54
N GLN A 180 2.43 9.75 6.80
CA GLN A 180 3.31 8.69 6.32
C GLN A 180 3.59 8.98 4.85
N GLY A 181 4.87 9.02 4.49
CA GLY A 181 5.28 9.31 3.14
C GLY A 181 6.26 8.29 2.61
N GLY A 182 6.31 8.23 1.28
CA GLY A 182 7.43 7.71 0.55
C GLY A 182 7.75 6.23 0.69
N ASP A 183 6.90 5.37 0.10
CA ASP A 183 7.35 4.04 -0.26
C ASP A 183 8.19 4.13 -1.52
N TYR A 184 9.49 4.34 -1.35
CA TYR A 184 10.39 4.06 -2.45
C TYR A 184 10.56 2.54 -2.53
N ARG A 185 9.83 1.91 -3.44
CA ARG A 185 10.11 0.53 -3.81
C ARG A 185 11.40 0.50 -4.62
N ALA A 186 12.34 -0.35 -4.19
CA ALA A 186 13.50 -0.63 -5.01
C ALA A 186 13.04 -1.03 -6.43
N PRO A 187 13.76 -0.60 -7.48
CA PRO A 187 13.41 -0.96 -8.83
C PRO A 187 13.32 -2.49 -8.94
N ARG A 188 12.29 -2.97 -9.65
CA ARG A 188 12.09 -4.39 -9.94
C ARG A 188 13.39 -5.00 -10.45
N ALA A 189 13.85 -6.05 -9.80
CA ALA A 189 14.96 -6.80 -10.32
C ALA A 189 14.48 -7.64 -11.50
N TYR A 190 14.55 -7.09 -12.71
CA TYR A 190 14.17 -7.77 -13.95
C TYR A 190 14.82 -9.13 -14.09
N GLY A 191 16.05 -9.28 -13.59
CA GLY A 191 16.74 -10.55 -13.59
C GLY A 191 16.04 -11.64 -12.78
N SER A 192 15.29 -11.29 -11.72
CA SER A 192 14.59 -12.25 -10.87
C SER A 192 13.36 -12.83 -11.55
N VAL A 193 12.63 -12.05 -12.35
CA VAL A 193 11.46 -12.53 -13.12
C VAL A 193 11.91 -13.46 -14.25
N MET A 194 12.94 -13.08 -14.99
CA MET A 194 13.50 -13.93 -16.04
C MET A 194 14.09 -15.23 -15.50
N MET A 195 14.71 -15.19 -14.33
CA MET A 195 15.23 -16.38 -13.65
C MET A 195 14.11 -17.32 -13.19
N LEU A 196 12.97 -16.78 -12.73
CA LEU A 196 11.79 -17.59 -12.38
C LEU A 196 11.18 -18.26 -13.60
N GLU A 197 11.07 -17.54 -14.72
CA GLU A 197 10.59 -18.11 -15.98
C GLU A 197 11.52 -19.21 -16.50
N ALA A 198 12.82 -19.03 -16.42
CA ALA A 198 13.80 -20.03 -16.76
C ALA A 198 13.78 -21.23 -15.79
N ALA A 199 13.48 -21.00 -14.52
CA ALA A 199 13.40 -22.02 -13.49
C ALA A 199 12.10 -22.83 -13.53
N SER A 200 11.09 -22.44 -14.33
CA SER A 200 9.87 -23.24 -14.52
C SER A 200 10.18 -24.64 -15.06
N ALA A 201 11.33 -24.84 -15.68
CA ALA A 201 11.83 -26.15 -16.15
C ALA A 201 12.67 -26.90 -15.10
N LYS A 202 13.15 -26.24 -14.06
CA LYS A 202 13.96 -26.83 -12.98
C LYS A 202 13.67 -26.11 -11.68
N VAL A 203 13.28 -26.82 -10.63
CA VAL A 203 13.13 -26.28 -9.27
C VAL A 203 14.54 -25.98 -8.73
N ALA A 204 15.05 -24.81 -9.02
CA ALA A 204 16.28 -24.30 -8.42
C ALA A 204 15.92 -23.31 -7.33
N ASP A 205 16.48 -23.49 -6.14
CA ASP A 205 16.41 -22.49 -5.08
C ASP A 205 17.09 -21.22 -5.57
N GLN A 206 16.30 -20.15 -5.73
CA GLN A 206 16.82 -18.85 -6.16
C GLN A 206 16.92 -17.91 -4.98
N ASN A 207 18.11 -17.33 -4.81
CA ASN A 207 18.31 -16.23 -3.90
C ASN A 207 17.81 -14.93 -4.59
N PHE A 208 16.63 -14.47 -4.20
CA PHE A 208 16.13 -13.19 -4.65
C PHE A 208 16.77 -12.06 -3.85
N GLN A 209 17.31 -11.07 -4.53
CA GLN A 209 17.69 -9.82 -3.91
C GLN A 209 16.45 -8.92 -3.84
N ALA A 210 15.80 -8.94 -2.69
CA ALA A 210 14.55 -8.21 -2.47
C ALA A 210 14.74 -6.69 -2.36
N GLY A 211 15.96 -6.23 -2.05
CA GLY A 211 16.26 -4.82 -1.84
C GLY A 211 15.63 -4.27 -0.56
N ASP A 212 15.74 -2.96 -0.42
CA ASP A 212 15.23 -2.21 0.73
C ASP A 212 14.24 -1.16 0.28
N SER A 213 13.33 -0.79 1.19
CA SER A 213 12.42 0.35 1.04
C SER A 213 12.70 1.36 2.14
N THR A 214 12.50 2.64 1.84
CA THR A 214 12.61 3.69 2.85
C THR A 214 11.21 4.05 3.34
N ILE A 215 11.01 3.99 4.65
CA ILE A 215 9.78 4.40 5.31
C ILE A 215 10.06 5.73 6.00
N THR A 216 9.16 6.69 5.82
CA THR A 216 9.27 8.03 6.39
C THR A 216 8.00 8.37 7.14
N VAL A 217 8.15 8.93 8.33
CA VAL A 217 7.06 9.52 9.11
C VAL A 217 7.39 10.98 9.36
N THR A 218 6.42 11.86 9.09
CA THR A 218 6.56 13.29 9.31
C THR A 218 5.60 13.71 10.40
N ALA A 219 6.14 14.40 11.40
CA ALA A 219 5.36 15.07 12.45
C ALA A 219 5.12 16.51 12.00
N ASN A 220 3.86 16.86 11.78
CA ASN A 220 3.43 18.20 11.44
C ASN A 220 2.76 18.82 12.66
N GLY A 221 3.21 19.97 13.09
CA GLY A 221 2.68 20.49 14.32
C GLY A 221 2.68 22.00 14.43
N THR A 222 1.96 22.46 15.41
CA THR A 222 1.87 23.86 15.82
C THR A 222 2.28 23.95 17.28
N VAL A 223 3.18 24.88 17.58
CA VAL A 223 3.57 25.20 18.95
C VAL A 223 3.25 26.65 19.25
N GLN A 224 2.89 26.91 20.51
CA GLN A 224 2.74 28.26 21.05
C GLN A 224 4.03 28.63 21.77
N LEU A 225 4.68 29.69 21.34
CA LEU A 225 5.85 30.22 22.03
C LEU A 225 5.45 30.84 23.37
N VAL A 226 6.26 30.61 24.37
CA VAL A 226 6.11 31.19 25.72
C VAL A 226 7.28 32.15 25.94
N LYS A 227 6.95 33.37 26.25
CA LYS A 227 7.93 34.40 26.57
C LYS A 227 8.29 34.45 28.03
#